data_404b611ad6836488b2d78ecd25c2b681
#
_entry.id   404b611ad6836488b2d78ecd25c2b681
#
_cell.length_a   1.000
_cell.length_b   1.000
_cell.length_c   1.000
_cell.angle_alpha   90.00
_cell.angle_beta   90.00
_cell.angle_gamma   90.00
#
_symmetry.space_group_name_H-M   'P 1'
#
loop_
_entity.id
_entity.type
_entity.pdbx_description
1 polymer ?
#
loop_
_entity_poly.entity_id
_entity_poly.type
_entity_poly.pdbx_seq_one_letter_code
_entity_poly.pdbx_strand_id
1 'polypeptide(L)'
;MTRTLYLISSAAPPALRAETGIRAAQARGWDVCLVLTPSAHRWTEAEPAWGGTANSSSRIEELTRLTGHPVRHAYKLPGQEDVLPPPDAMLAAPVTLNTLTKWADGHADTLALGLLTEALGLHLPVVALPYINSAQAQHPALPRAVATLRAAGVRVLLHDDQEPDGFRPHQPKRGDLDGYPWERALDALPPAPR
;
A
#
# COMPACT_ATOMS: atom_id res chain seq x y z
N MET A 1 20.21 -9.87 8.99
CA MET A 1 19.21 -8.95 9.59
C MET A 1 17.92 -9.06 8.78
N THR A 2 16.78 -9.14 9.43
CA THR A 2 15.46 -9.14 8.75
C THR A 2 15.25 -7.78 8.13
N ARG A 3 14.81 -7.71 6.86
CA ARG A 3 14.53 -6.44 6.16
C ARG A 3 13.13 -5.97 6.48
N THR A 4 12.98 -4.67 6.66
CA THR A 4 11.70 -4.03 6.97
C THR A 4 10.99 -3.58 5.69
N LEU A 5 9.73 -4.02 5.52
CA LEU A 5 8.84 -3.58 4.46
C LEU A 5 7.74 -2.69 5.03
N TYR A 6 7.63 -1.46 4.53
CA TYR A 6 6.42 -0.68 4.79
C TYR A 6 5.36 -1.04 3.76
N LEU A 7 4.29 -1.68 4.22
CA LEU A 7 3.08 -1.90 3.43
C LEU A 7 2.15 -0.70 3.63
N ILE A 8 1.99 0.10 2.58
CA ILE A 8 1.17 1.31 2.60
C ILE A 8 -0.13 1.05 1.85
N SER A 9 -1.27 1.05 2.56
CA SER A 9 -2.57 0.73 1.98
C SER A 9 -3.51 1.91 1.93
N SER A 10 -4.09 2.14 0.74
CA SER A 10 -5.14 3.14 0.53
C SER A 10 -6.53 2.52 0.66
N ALA A 11 -7.56 3.37 0.86
CA ALA A 11 -8.96 2.93 0.97
C ALA A 11 -9.48 2.39 -0.37
N ALA A 12 -9.18 1.15 -0.63
CA ALA A 12 -9.73 0.35 -1.71
C ALA A 12 -10.09 -1.04 -1.15
N PRO A 13 -11.06 -1.77 -1.74
CA PRO A 13 -11.53 -3.04 -1.21
C PRO A 13 -10.43 -4.03 -0.81
N PRO A 14 -9.30 -4.22 -1.55
CA PRO A 14 -8.25 -5.13 -1.12
C PRO A 14 -7.55 -4.73 0.20
N ALA A 15 -7.67 -3.47 0.65
CA ALA A 15 -7.13 -3.07 1.95
C ALA A 15 -7.79 -3.84 3.12
N LEU A 16 -9.05 -4.26 2.96
CA LEU A 16 -9.76 -5.11 3.92
C LEU A 16 -9.19 -6.55 3.99
N ARG A 17 -8.32 -6.90 3.05
CA ARG A 17 -7.57 -8.17 2.98
C ARG A 17 -6.06 -7.95 3.15
N ALA A 18 -5.66 -6.88 3.84
CA ALA A 18 -4.25 -6.56 4.06
C ALA A 18 -3.46 -7.72 4.70
N GLU A 19 -4.12 -8.55 5.53
CA GLU A 19 -3.51 -9.74 6.12
C GLU A 19 -2.96 -10.72 5.07
N THR A 20 -3.58 -10.83 3.89
CA THR A 20 -3.06 -11.66 2.79
C THR A 20 -1.71 -11.15 2.33
N GLY A 21 -1.60 -9.85 2.05
CA GLY A 21 -0.34 -9.22 1.67
C GLY A 21 0.73 -9.29 2.76
N ILE A 22 0.34 -9.07 4.03
CA ILE A 22 1.24 -9.16 5.18
C ILE A 22 1.82 -10.58 5.30
N ARG A 23 0.98 -11.62 5.31
CA ARG A 23 1.43 -13.01 5.41
C ARG A 23 2.32 -13.43 4.24
N ALA A 24 1.96 -13.02 3.03
CA ALA A 24 2.75 -13.29 1.82
C ALA A 24 4.13 -12.61 1.87
N ALA A 25 4.23 -11.39 2.42
CA ALA A 25 5.48 -10.69 2.64
C ALA A 25 6.32 -11.36 3.74
N GLN A 26 5.71 -11.73 4.87
CA GLN A 26 6.36 -12.44 5.97
C GLN A 26 6.91 -13.81 5.50
N ALA A 27 6.19 -14.52 4.66
CA ALA A 27 6.65 -15.78 4.06
C ALA A 27 7.90 -15.61 3.17
N ARG A 28 8.17 -14.39 2.68
CA ARG A 28 9.38 -13.99 1.95
C ARG A 28 10.47 -13.42 2.85
N GLY A 29 10.29 -13.47 4.17
CA GLY A 29 11.27 -13.03 5.16
C GLY A 29 11.26 -11.51 5.44
N TRP A 30 10.20 -10.80 5.07
CA TRP A 30 10.05 -9.39 5.42
C TRP A 30 9.50 -9.22 6.84
N ASP A 31 10.06 -8.27 7.58
CA ASP A 31 9.45 -7.67 8.75
C ASP A 31 8.49 -6.56 8.27
N VAL A 32 7.19 -6.73 8.49
CA VAL A 32 6.18 -5.89 7.84
C VAL A 32 5.62 -4.86 8.81
N CYS A 33 5.70 -3.59 8.44
CA CYS A 33 5.04 -2.49 9.12
C CYS A 33 3.87 -1.98 8.28
N LEU A 34 2.65 -1.99 8.82
CA LEU A 34 1.46 -1.53 8.10
C LEU A 34 1.19 -0.05 8.34
N VAL A 35 1.08 0.69 7.25
CA VAL A 35 0.68 2.11 7.25
C VAL A 35 -0.59 2.27 6.41
N LEU A 36 -1.64 2.78 7.01
CA LEU A 36 -2.93 3.02 6.36
C LEU A 36 -3.10 4.51 6.01
N THR A 37 -3.70 4.80 4.87
CA THR A 37 -4.23 6.14 4.68
C THR A 37 -5.36 6.40 5.70
N PRO A 38 -5.66 7.65 6.07
CA PRO A 38 -6.74 7.93 7.04
C PRO A 38 -8.09 7.31 6.66
N SER A 39 -8.40 7.23 5.36
CA SER A 39 -9.63 6.60 4.90
C SER A 39 -9.58 5.07 5.01
N ALA A 40 -8.42 4.45 4.72
CA ALA A 40 -8.25 3.01 4.90
C ALA A 40 -8.35 2.62 6.38
N HIS A 41 -7.77 3.41 7.28
CA HIS A 41 -7.88 3.21 8.72
C HIS A 41 -9.34 3.20 9.17
N ARG A 42 -10.13 4.23 8.77
CA ARG A 42 -11.57 4.26 9.09
C ARG A 42 -12.33 3.04 8.57
N TRP A 43 -12.00 2.53 7.38
CA TRP A 43 -12.63 1.32 6.84
C TRP A 43 -12.27 0.10 7.67
N THR A 44 -11.01 -0.04 8.05
CA THR A 44 -10.52 -1.15 8.86
C THR A 44 -11.13 -1.15 10.27
N GLU A 45 -11.34 0.02 10.86
CA GLU A 45 -12.05 0.16 12.14
C GLU A 45 -13.54 -0.20 12.05
N ALA A 46 -14.17 0.10 10.89
CA ALA A 46 -15.59 -0.16 10.66
C ALA A 46 -15.88 -1.58 10.16
N GLU A 47 -14.88 -2.43 9.95
CA GLU A 47 -15.03 -3.76 9.32
C GLU A 47 -16.05 -4.69 9.97
N PRO A 48 -16.34 -4.68 11.28
CA PRO A 48 -17.43 -5.50 11.83
C PRO A 48 -18.79 -5.27 11.20
N ALA A 49 -19.00 -4.11 10.57
CA ALA A 49 -20.24 -3.78 9.86
C ALA A 49 -20.37 -4.48 8.48
N TRP A 50 -19.31 -5.13 7.98
CA TRP A 50 -19.25 -5.74 6.64
C TRP A 50 -19.27 -7.28 6.65
N GLY A 51 -19.72 -7.89 7.75
CA GLY A 51 -19.98 -9.34 7.83
C GLY A 51 -18.96 -10.14 8.65
N GLY A 52 -18.09 -9.48 9.42
CA GLY A 52 -17.27 -10.14 10.43
C GLY A 52 -18.10 -10.53 11.66
N THR A 53 -17.89 -11.72 12.21
CA THR A 53 -18.39 -12.07 13.54
C THR A 53 -17.76 -11.13 14.56
N ALA A 54 -18.59 -10.56 15.43
CA ALA A 54 -18.15 -9.68 16.51
C ALA A 54 -17.21 -10.44 17.48
N ASN A 55 -15.93 -10.50 17.13
CA ASN A 55 -14.89 -10.87 18.07
C ASN A 55 -14.47 -9.64 18.88
N SER A 56 -14.11 -9.84 20.11
CA SER A 56 -13.78 -8.80 21.08
C SER A 56 -12.55 -7.94 20.77
N SER A 57 -11.81 -8.24 19.69
CA SER A 57 -10.63 -7.48 19.25
C SER A 57 -10.97 -6.64 18.03
N SER A 58 -10.50 -5.39 18.01
CA SER A 58 -10.63 -4.56 16.80
C SER A 58 -9.75 -5.11 15.66
N ARG A 59 -10.15 -4.88 14.41
CA ARG A 59 -9.36 -5.30 13.25
C ARG A 59 -7.94 -4.68 13.24
N ILE A 60 -7.81 -3.48 13.74
CA ILE A 60 -6.51 -2.81 13.93
C ILE A 60 -5.62 -3.58 14.92
N GLU A 61 -6.19 -4.08 16.04
CA GLU A 61 -5.45 -4.90 17.01
C GLU A 61 -5.01 -6.23 16.42
N GLU A 62 -5.85 -6.86 15.59
CA GLU A 62 -5.50 -8.08 14.87
C GLU A 62 -4.32 -7.87 13.92
N LEU A 63 -4.34 -6.79 13.12
CA LEU A 63 -3.27 -6.44 12.21
C LEU A 63 -1.98 -6.05 12.95
N THR A 64 -2.10 -5.33 14.08
CA THR A 64 -0.97 -5.02 14.97
C THR A 64 -0.34 -6.30 15.50
N ARG A 65 -1.14 -7.27 15.95
CA ARG A 65 -0.63 -8.57 16.42
C ARG A 65 0.01 -9.39 15.31
N LEU A 66 -0.56 -9.33 14.10
CA LEU A 66 -0.05 -10.05 12.93
C LEU A 66 1.32 -9.53 12.48
N THR A 67 1.51 -8.21 12.48
CA THR A 67 2.77 -7.58 12.09
C THR A 67 3.81 -7.54 13.22
N GLY A 68 3.36 -7.55 14.48
CA GLY A 68 4.21 -7.28 15.64
C GLY A 68 4.53 -5.79 15.83
N HIS A 69 3.99 -4.92 14.98
CA HIS A 69 4.20 -3.47 14.99
C HIS A 69 2.87 -2.72 15.07
N PRO A 70 2.84 -1.52 15.68
CA PRO A 70 1.63 -0.71 15.70
C PRO A 70 1.24 -0.29 14.27
N VAL A 71 -0.04 -0.45 13.92
CA VAL A 71 -0.58 0.07 12.66
C VAL A 71 -0.60 1.59 12.72
N ARG A 72 0.02 2.26 11.73
CA ARG A 72 0.10 3.72 11.69
C ARG A 72 -0.81 4.28 10.60
N HIS A 73 -1.38 5.48 10.86
CA HIS A 73 -2.26 6.16 9.90
C HIS A 73 -2.14 7.70 9.96
N ALA A 74 -1.46 8.21 10.99
CA ALA A 74 -1.29 9.64 11.22
C ALA A 74 0.16 9.96 11.59
N TYR A 75 0.59 11.17 11.29
CA TYR A 75 1.88 11.66 11.73
C TYR A 75 2.01 11.63 13.25
N LYS A 76 3.21 11.38 13.75
CA LYS A 76 3.54 11.59 15.15
C LYS A 76 3.55 13.10 15.47
N LEU A 77 3.29 13.44 16.73
CA LEU A 77 3.49 14.79 17.20
C LEU A 77 5.00 15.11 17.35
N PRO A 78 5.39 16.38 17.25
CA PRO A 78 6.76 16.78 17.52
C PRO A 78 7.22 16.27 18.91
N GLY A 79 8.42 15.70 18.98
CA GLY A 79 8.98 15.15 20.20
C GLY A 79 8.60 13.72 20.53
N GLN A 80 7.69 13.08 19.79
CA GLN A 80 7.43 11.65 19.92
C GLN A 80 8.50 10.83 19.16
N GLU A 81 8.90 9.71 19.76
CA GLU A 81 9.83 8.76 19.11
C GLU A 81 9.16 8.02 17.95
N ASP A 82 9.96 7.55 17.01
CA ASP A 82 9.48 6.65 15.96
C ASP A 82 9.26 5.26 16.55
N VAL A 83 8.08 4.72 16.29
CA VAL A 83 7.67 3.40 16.81
C VAL A 83 7.86 2.26 15.80
N LEU A 84 8.25 2.61 14.57
CA LEU A 84 8.53 1.64 13.52
C LEU A 84 10.03 1.67 13.18
N PRO A 85 10.65 0.50 12.89
CA PRO A 85 12.01 0.47 12.37
C PRO A 85 12.08 1.14 10.99
N PRO A 86 13.24 1.68 10.57
CA PRO A 86 13.39 2.28 9.25
C PRO A 86 13.13 1.25 8.14
N PRO A 87 12.47 1.64 7.04
CA PRO A 87 12.15 0.72 5.96
C PRO A 87 13.34 0.47 5.04
N ASP A 88 13.49 -0.76 4.56
CA ASP A 88 14.40 -1.15 3.47
C ASP A 88 13.73 -1.08 2.09
N ALA A 89 12.40 -1.16 2.06
CA ALA A 89 11.58 -1.03 0.86
C ALA A 89 10.15 -0.63 1.22
N MET A 90 9.40 -0.15 0.23
CA MET A 90 7.98 0.15 0.41
C MET A 90 7.13 -0.53 -0.66
N LEU A 91 5.96 -1.03 -0.24
CA LEU A 91 4.91 -1.54 -1.11
C LEU A 91 3.64 -0.72 -0.90
N ALA A 92 3.29 0.11 -1.89
CA ALA A 92 2.01 0.82 -1.91
C ALA A 92 0.94 -0.09 -2.55
N ALA A 93 0.17 -0.81 -1.70
CA ALA A 93 -0.82 -1.79 -2.15
C ALA A 93 -1.96 -1.97 -1.12
N PRO A 94 -3.23 -1.85 -1.51
CA PRO A 94 -3.65 -1.21 -2.76
C PRO A 94 -3.36 0.30 -2.76
N VAL A 95 -3.09 0.86 -3.93
CA VAL A 95 -3.01 2.31 -4.09
C VAL A 95 -4.14 2.80 -5.00
N THR A 96 -4.91 3.78 -4.51
CA THR A 96 -6.01 4.39 -5.27
C THR A 96 -5.52 5.46 -6.24
N LEU A 97 -6.36 5.83 -7.23
CA LEU A 97 -6.08 6.97 -8.12
C LEU A 97 -5.75 8.23 -7.33
N ASN A 98 -6.53 8.54 -6.27
CA ASN A 98 -6.29 9.72 -5.43
C ASN A 98 -4.90 9.71 -4.80
N THR A 99 -4.47 8.57 -4.26
CA THR A 99 -3.14 8.47 -3.63
C THR A 99 -2.03 8.54 -4.68
N LEU A 100 -2.19 7.86 -5.84
CA LEU A 100 -1.22 7.92 -6.94
C LEU A 100 -1.00 9.34 -7.46
N THR A 101 -2.08 10.07 -7.72
CA THR A 101 -2.00 11.43 -8.27
C THR A 101 -1.42 12.40 -7.26
N LYS A 102 -1.87 12.36 -6.00
CA LYS A 102 -1.30 13.17 -4.93
C LYS A 102 0.20 12.92 -4.73
N TRP A 103 0.60 11.65 -4.72
CA TRP A 103 2.01 11.29 -4.57
C TRP A 103 2.85 11.80 -5.73
N ALA A 104 2.40 11.62 -6.99
CA ALA A 104 3.08 12.11 -8.16
C ALA A 104 3.22 13.65 -8.19
N ASP A 105 2.25 14.37 -7.60
CA ASP A 105 2.25 15.83 -7.48
C ASP A 105 3.01 16.32 -6.21
N GLY A 106 3.62 15.42 -5.43
CA GLY A 106 4.44 15.75 -4.26
C GLY A 106 3.65 16.11 -3.00
N HIS A 107 2.37 15.75 -2.91
CA HIS A 107 1.59 15.97 -1.69
C HIS A 107 2.07 15.05 -0.55
N ALA A 108 2.11 15.62 0.67
CA ALA A 108 2.49 14.93 1.90
C ALA A 108 1.48 15.21 3.04
N ASP A 109 0.20 15.39 2.69
CA ASP A 109 -0.88 15.76 3.62
C ASP A 109 -1.35 14.60 4.52
N THR A 110 -0.79 13.40 4.34
CA THR A 110 -0.99 12.24 5.21
C THR A 110 0.33 11.54 5.48
N LEU A 111 0.44 10.78 6.59
CA LEU A 111 1.63 9.98 6.88
C LEU A 111 2.02 9.07 5.71
N ALA A 112 1.04 8.38 5.12
CA ALA A 112 1.27 7.50 3.97
C ALA A 112 1.93 8.24 2.79
N LEU A 113 1.43 9.43 2.43
CA LEU A 113 2.00 10.24 1.36
C LEU A 113 3.36 10.82 1.72
N GLY A 114 3.56 11.25 2.98
CA GLY A 114 4.86 11.72 3.46
C GLY A 114 5.93 10.66 3.32
N LEU A 115 5.67 9.45 3.81
CA LEU A 115 6.59 8.31 3.70
C LEU A 115 6.90 7.95 2.24
N LEU A 116 5.88 7.89 1.38
CA LEU A 116 6.08 7.60 -0.04
C LEU A 116 6.89 8.70 -0.75
N THR A 117 6.69 9.96 -0.36
CA THR A 117 7.46 11.09 -0.92
C THR A 117 8.91 11.07 -0.45
N GLU A 118 9.15 10.82 0.84
CA GLU A 118 10.50 10.66 1.39
C GLU A 118 11.25 9.49 0.75
N ALA A 119 10.56 8.37 0.50
CA ALA A 119 11.16 7.18 -0.12
C ALA A 119 11.82 7.49 -1.46
N LEU A 120 11.24 8.39 -2.27
CA LEU A 120 11.84 8.83 -3.53
C LEU A 120 13.16 9.54 -3.31
N GLY A 121 13.22 10.48 -2.35
CA GLY A 121 14.44 11.22 -2.01
C GLY A 121 15.53 10.35 -1.40
N LEU A 122 15.14 9.31 -0.67
CA LEU A 122 16.03 8.31 -0.08
C LEU A 122 16.41 7.19 -1.05
N HIS A 123 15.91 7.21 -2.27
CA HIS A 123 16.13 6.16 -3.29
C HIS A 123 15.79 4.75 -2.80
N LEU A 124 14.79 4.64 -1.93
CA LEU A 124 14.31 3.34 -1.47
C LEU A 124 13.59 2.61 -2.63
N PRO A 125 13.72 1.29 -2.72
CA PRO A 125 12.90 0.50 -3.64
C PRO A 125 11.41 0.66 -3.30
N VAL A 126 10.60 1.13 -4.26
CA VAL A 126 9.16 1.28 -4.09
C VAL A 126 8.40 0.59 -5.22
N VAL A 127 7.46 -0.26 -4.84
CA VAL A 127 6.49 -0.88 -5.76
C VAL A 127 5.12 -0.31 -5.47
N ALA A 128 4.37 0.04 -6.50
CA ALA A 128 2.99 0.49 -6.40
C ALA A 128 2.06 -0.45 -7.17
N LEU A 129 1.09 -1.06 -6.48
CA LEU A 129 0.06 -1.89 -7.08
C LEU A 129 -1.29 -1.17 -6.99
N PRO A 130 -1.78 -0.60 -8.12
CA PRO A 130 -3.04 0.12 -8.13
C PRO A 130 -4.26 -0.78 -7.91
N TYR A 131 -5.34 -0.16 -7.41
CA TYR A 131 -6.68 -0.70 -7.49
C TYR A 131 -7.65 0.40 -7.92
N ILE A 132 -7.98 0.41 -9.20
CA ILE A 132 -8.78 1.44 -9.86
C ILE A 132 -9.79 0.79 -10.81
N ASN A 133 -10.89 1.47 -11.08
CA ASN A 133 -11.82 1.00 -12.09
C ASN A 133 -11.57 1.66 -13.46
N SER A 134 -12.16 1.09 -14.50
CA SER A 134 -11.96 1.52 -15.89
C SER A 134 -12.42 2.96 -16.15
N ALA A 135 -13.41 3.47 -15.42
CA ALA A 135 -13.84 4.87 -15.53
C ALA A 135 -12.79 5.82 -14.91
N GLN A 136 -12.25 5.47 -13.74
CA GLN A 136 -11.14 6.22 -13.14
C GLN A 136 -9.87 6.19 -14.00
N ALA A 137 -9.63 5.07 -14.69
CA ALA A 137 -8.48 4.92 -15.58
C ALA A 137 -8.51 5.85 -16.81
N GLN A 138 -9.68 6.37 -17.18
CA GLN A 138 -9.81 7.36 -18.25
C GLN A 138 -9.44 8.78 -17.80
N HIS A 139 -9.24 9.02 -16.52
CA HIS A 139 -8.90 10.36 -16.04
C HIS A 139 -7.47 10.74 -16.48
N PRO A 140 -7.28 11.93 -17.12
CA PRO A 140 -5.99 12.32 -17.72
C PRO A 140 -4.86 12.49 -16.70
N ALA A 141 -5.16 12.56 -15.40
CA ALA A 141 -4.14 12.60 -14.37
C ALA A 141 -3.43 11.24 -14.18
N LEU A 142 -4.10 10.10 -14.49
CA LEU A 142 -3.51 8.78 -14.26
C LEU A 142 -2.24 8.55 -15.08
N PRO A 143 -2.22 8.68 -16.41
CA PRO A 143 -1.01 8.44 -17.19
C PRO A 143 0.14 9.39 -16.80
N ARG A 144 -0.16 10.64 -16.45
CA ARG A 144 0.85 11.60 -15.98
C ARG A 144 1.44 11.16 -14.64
N ALA A 145 0.60 10.77 -13.69
CA ALA A 145 1.05 10.29 -12.37
C ALA A 145 1.92 9.04 -12.51
N VAL A 146 1.51 8.08 -13.31
CA VAL A 146 2.28 6.86 -13.58
C VAL A 146 3.63 7.19 -14.21
N ALA A 147 3.67 8.05 -15.23
CA ALA A 147 4.91 8.47 -15.87
C ALA A 147 5.85 9.19 -14.89
N THR A 148 5.32 10.11 -14.08
CA THR A 148 6.11 10.84 -13.05
C THR A 148 6.71 9.87 -12.03
N LEU A 149 5.91 8.96 -11.48
CA LEU A 149 6.39 8.01 -10.47
C LEU A 149 7.41 7.02 -11.05
N ARG A 150 7.19 6.52 -12.28
CA ARG A 150 8.16 5.65 -12.97
C ARG A 150 9.48 6.37 -13.23
N ALA A 151 9.43 7.63 -13.68
CA ALA A 151 10.63 8.44 -13.87
C ALA A 151 11.40 8.69 -12.55
N ALA A 152 10.69 8.70 -11.41
CA ALA A 152 11.28 8.78 -10.07
C ALA A 152 11.76 7.40 -9.52
N GLY A 153 11.69 6.32 -10.32
CA GLY A 153 12.18 5.00 -9.93
C GLY A 153 11.13 4.07 -9.28
N VAL A 154 9.87 4.49 -9.18
CA VAL A 154 8.80 3.62 -8.66
C VAL A 154 8.39 2.60 -9.71
N ARG A 155 8.35 1.32 -9.34
CA ARG A 155 7.74 0.30 -10.18
C ARG A 155 6.23 0.29 -10.02
N VAL A 156 5.52 0.93 -10.96
CA VAL A 156 4.05 1.00 -10.96
C VAL A 156 3.49 -0.15 -11.78
N LEU A 157 2.86 -1.10 -11.09
CA LEU A 157 2.28 -2.33 -11.68
C LEU A 157 0.87 -2.08 -12.23
N LEU A 158 0.73 -1.13 -13.13
CA LEU A 158 -0.47 -0.88 -13.92
C LEU A 158 -0.26 -1.46 -15.31
N HIS A 159 -1.26 -2.22 -15.82
CA HIS A 159 -1.18 -2.83 -17.14
C HIS A 159 -1.00 -1.80 -18.25
N ASP A 160 0.12 -1.90 -18.96
CA ASP A 160 0.49 -1.18 -20.17
C ASP A 160 1.66 -1.90 -20.87
N ASP A 161 2.28 -1.25 -21.87
CA ASP A 161 3.40 -1.83 -22.61
C ASP A 161 4.66 -2.09 -21.74
N GLN A 162 4.84 -1.34 -20.65
CA GLN A 162 5.97 -1.53 -19.72
C GLN A 162 5.70 -2.59 -18.67
N GLU A 163 4.43 -2.77 -18.29
CA GLU A 163 3.98 -3.78 -17.30
C GLU A 163 2.80 -4.58 -17.86
N PRO A 164 3.04 -5.45 -18.88
CA PRO A 164 1.98 -6.18 -19.58
C PRO A 164 1.16 -7.11 -18.66
N ASP A 165 1.77 -7.56 -17.57
CA ASP A 165 1.08 -8.34 -16.52
C ASP A 165 0.66 -7.48 -15.33
N GLY A 166 0.69 -6.16 -15.44
CA GLY A 166 0.24 -5.23 -14.41
C GLY A 166 -1.26 -5.35 -14.12
N PHE A 167 -1.69 -4.68 -13.06
CA PHE A 167 -3.10 -4.62 -12.69
C PHE A 167 -3.95 -4.04 -13.82
N ARG A 168 -5.00 -4.76 -14.22
CA ARG A 168 -5.98 -4.29 -15.21
C ARG A 168 -7.15 -3.61 -14.51
N PRO A 169 -7.49 -2.35 -14.87
CA PRO A 169 -8.65 -1.67 -14.30
C PRO A 169 -9.92 -2.49 -14.49
N HIS A 170 -10.62 -2.74 -13.38
CA HIS A 170 -11.87 -3.51 -13.39
C HIS A 170 -13.08 -2.62 -13.77
N GLN A 171 -14.19 -3.21 -14.17
CA GLN A 171 -15.43 -2.45 -14.38
C GLN A 171 -15.90 -1.83 -13.05
N PRO A 172 -16.50 -0.62 -13.09
CA PRO A 172 -17.08 -0.02 -11.88
C PRO A 172 -18.00 -0.98 -11.14
N LYS A 173 -17.84 -1.07 -9.81
CA LYS A 173 -18.60 -1.96 -8.91
C LYS A 173 -18.40 -3.48 -9.14
N ARG A 174 -17.44 -3.88 -9.97
CA ARG A 174 -17.13 -5.28 -10.28
C ARG A 174 -15.67 -5.65 -9.99
N GLY A 175 -15.09 -5.07 -8.94
CA GLY A 175 -13.75 -5.41 -8.51
C GLY A 175 -13.72 -6.80 -7.87
N ASP A 176 -12.68 -7.56 -8.19
CA ASP A 176 -12.38 -8.84 -7.55
C ASP A 176 -11.39 -8.60 -6.39
N LEU A 177 -11.77 -9.01 -5.19
CA LEU A 177 -10.94 -8.90 -3.99
C LEU A 177 -9.95 -10.05 -3.88
N ASP A 178 -10.39 -11.25 -4.25
CA ASP A 178 -9.61 -12.46 -4.09
C ASP A 178 -8.54 -12.59 -5.18
N GLY A 179 -8.80 -12.00 -6.35
CA GLY A 179 -7.86 -11.93 -7.47
C GLY A 179 -6.86 -10.77 -7.38
N TYR A 180 -6.80 -10.01 -6.27
CA TYR A 180 -5.81 -8.92 -6.15
C TYR A 180 -4.38 -9.48 -6.04
N PRO A 181 -3.45 -9.12 -6.95
CA PRO A 181 -2.21 -9.85 -7.17
C PRO A 181 -1.10 -9.47 -6.19
N TRP A 182 -1.29 -9.74 -4.89
CA TRP A 182 -0.30 -9.48 -3.84
C TRP A 182 1.06 -10.09 -4.13
N GLU A 183 1.07 -11.36 -4.58
CA GLU A 183 2.29 -12.12 -4.87
C GLU A 183 3.15 -11.42 -5.92
N ARG A 184 2.53 -10.95 -7.01
CA ARG A 184 3.22 -10.22 -8.06
C ARG A 184 3.85 -8.92 -7.56
N ALA A 185 3.16 -8.20 -6.67
CA ALA A 185 3.71 -6.97 -6.11
C ALA A 185 4.92 -7.24 -5.22
N LEU A 186 4.88 -8.32 -4.46
CA LEU A 186 6.00 -8.75 -3.63
C LEU A 186 7.18 -9.27 -4.46
N ASP A 187 6.92 -9.99 -5.55
CA ASP A 187 7.96 -10.46 -6.47
C ASP A 187 8.64 -9.31 -7.25
N ALA A 188 7.97 -8.16 -7.32
CA ALA A 188 8.52 -6.95 -7.92
C ALA A 188 9.47 -6.19 -7.00
N LEU A 189 9.48 -6.49 -5.69
CA LEU A 189 10.45 -5.95 -4.74
C LEU A 189 11.83 -6.59 -4.95
N PRO A 190 12.92 -5.91 -4.58
CA PRO A 190 14.25 -6.49 -4.65
C PRO A 190 14.34 -7.71 -3.73
N PRO A 191 15.03 -8.77 -4.17
CA PRO A 191 15.21 -9.97 -3.36
C PRO A 191 15.90 -9.64 -2.03
N ALA A 192 15.61 -10.42 -0.99
CA ALA A 192 16.36 -10.33 0.25
C ALA A 192 17.87 -10.55 -0.04
N PRO A 193 18.78 -9.80 0.59
CA PRO A 193 20.19 -10.10 0.47
C PRO A 193 20.43 -11.51 0.97
N ARG A 194 21.24 -12.27 0.21
CA ARG A 194 21.68 -13.62 0.59
C ARG A 194 22.58 -13.56 1.81
#